data_bba0a6218dcdaa02dd645b795563631e
#
_entry.id   bba0a6218dcdaa02dd645b795563631e
#
_cell.length_a   1.000
_cell.length_b   1.000
_cell.length_c   1.000
_cell.angle_alpha   90.00
_cell.angle_beta   90.00
_cell.angle_gamma   90.00
#
_symmetry.space_group_name_H-M   'P 1'
#
loop_
_entity.id
_entity.type
_entity.pdbx_description
1 polymer ?
#
loop_
_entity_poly.entity_id
_entity_poly.type
_entity_poly.pdbx_seq_one_letter_code
_entity_poly.pdbx_strand_id
1 'polypeptide(L)'
;KQFSASYEKNAPRLPQIAVYAIYKCLMNDVDRYSGFELKPLERMKTANRKSGTVGDIDLWENGRPIEAVEIKYEIAVGISHVSEAIQKVQTESVERYFILSTAKPDFDEWDDVQNLISDFRKSNGCEIIVNGVYETIKYYLRLLKSTNEFINAYTDLLAVDEDINYEHKVAWNAICAERK
;
A
#
# COMPACT_ATOMS: atom_id res chain seq x y z
N LYS A 1 0.01 12.09 -12.43
CA LYS A 1 -0.41 13.51 -12.31
C LYS A 1 -0.89 13.83 -10.89
N GLN A 2 -1.85 13.10 -10.30
CA GLN A 2 -2.43 13.44 -8.99
C GLN A 2 -1.40 13.34 -7.85
N PHE A 3 -0.58 12.29 -7.81
CA PHE A 3 0.46 12.10 -6.78
C PHE A 3 1.63 13.07 -6.92
N SER A 4 1.80 13.67 -8.11
CA SER A 4 2.86 14.66 -8.39
C SER A 4 2.35 16.10 -8.28
N ALA A 5 1.09 16.32 -7.94
CA ALA A 5 0.57 17.65 -7.68
C ALA A 5 1.02 18.09 -6.29
N SER A 6 1.71 19.23 -6.22
CA SER A 6 2.28 19.80 -4.98
C SER A 6 1.21 20.35 -4.01
N TYR A 7 0.15 19.62 -3.79
CA TYR A 7 -0.78 19.92 -2.70
C TYR A 7 -0.23 19.30 -1.42
N GLU A 8 0.60 20.04 -0.74
CA GLU A 8 1.51 19.60 0.32
C GLU A 8 0.85 18.90 1.51
N LYS A 9 -0.41 19.18 1.79
CA LYS A 9 -1.06 18.65 2.99
C LYS A 9 -1.81 17.36 2.68
N ASN A 10 -1.43 16.29 3.40
CA ASN A 10 -2.03 14.96 3.31
C ASN A 10 -1.82 14.20 1.99
N ALA A 11 -0.88 14.63 1.13
CA ALA A 11 -0.48 13.91 -0.06
C ALA A 11 -0.07 12.43 0.19
N PRO A 12 0.58 12.07 1.33
CA PRO A 12 0.88 10.68 1.67
C PRO A 12 -0.35 9.75 1.72
N ARG A 13 -1.55 10.31 1.94
CA ARG A 13 -2.79 9.54 1.97
C ARG A 13 -3.23 9.03 0.60
N LEU A 14 -2.91 9.74 -0.47
CA LEU A 14 -3.33 9.38 -1.82
C LEU A 14 -2.84 7.99 -2.27
N PRO A 15 -1.54 7.64 -2.14
CA PRO A 15 -1.09 6.30 -2.49
C PRO A 15 -1.68 5.21 -1.58
N GLN A 16 -1.95 5.48 -0.30
CA GLN A 16 -2.63 4.53 0.59
C GLN A 16 -4.05 4.22 0.06
N ILE A 17 -4.84 5.24 -0.27
CA ILE A 17 -6.19 5.07 -0.84
C ILE A 17 -6.11 4.32 -2.17
N ALA A 18 -5.13 4.63 -3.04
CA ALA A 18 -5.01 3.99 -4.35
C ALA A 18 -4.66 2.49 -4.23
N VAL A 19 -3.72 2.14 -3.36
CA VAL A 19 -3.35 0.73 -3.11
C VAL A 19 -4.51 0.00 -2.42
N TYR A 20 -5.20 0.62 -1.48
CA TYR A 20 -6.38 0.04 -0.85
C TYR A 20 -7.51 -0.23 -1.86
N ALA A 21 -7.77 0.72 -2.77
CA ALA A 21 -8.75 0.55 -3.85
C ALA A 21 -8.41 -0.64 -4.77
N ILE A 22 -7.13 -0.84 -5.09
CA ILE A 22 -6.65 -2.00 -5.85
C ILE A 22 -6.98 -3.30 -5.10
N TYR A 23 -6.67 -3.39 -3.81
CA TYR A 23 -6.96 -4.60 -3.02
C TYR A 23 -8.46 -4.90 -2.96
N LYS A 24 -9.32 -3.88 -2.83
CA LYS A 24 -10.79 -4.08 -2.93
C LYS A 24 -11.21 -4.75 -4.23
N CYS A 25 -10.60 -4.37 -5.36
CA CYS A 25 -10.88 -4.98 -6.64
C CYS A 25 -10.28 -6.39 -6.76
N LEU A 26 -9.04 -6.59 -6.31
CA LEU A 26 -8.38 -7.90 -6.35
C LEU A 26 -9.15 -8.98 -5.59
N MET A 27 -9.76 -8.63 -4.46
CA MET A 27 -10.57 -9.57 -3.67
C MET A 27 -11.78 -10.10 -4.44
N ASN A 28 -12.30 -9.34 -5.41
CA ASN A 28 -13.42 -9.76 -6.27
C ASN A 28 -12.95 -10.46 -7.54
N ASP A 29 -11.77 -10.13 -8.05
CA ASP A 29 -11.35 -10.50 -9.40
C ASP A 29 -10.31 -11.61 -9.44
N VAL A 30 -9.56 -11.83 -8.35
CA VAL A 30 -8.41 -12.73 -8.31
C VAL A 30 -8.58 -13.76 -7.20
N ASP A 31 -8.69 -15.03 -7.59
CA ASP A 31 -8.96 -16.16 -6.70
C ASP A 31 -8.00 -16.25 -5.49
N ARG A 32 -6.74 -15.86 -5.68
CA ARG A 32 -5.75 -15.81 -4.59
C ARG A 32 -6.19 -14.97 -3.39
N TYR A 33 -6.98 -13.94 -3.62
CA TYR A 33 -7.47 -13.03 -2.58
C TYR A 33 -8.88 -13.40 -2.10
N SER A 34 -9.50 -14.41 -2.71
CA SER A 34 -10.83 -14.89 -2.32
C SER A 34 -10.80 -15.45 -0.89
N GLY A 35 -11.70 -14.97 -0.05
CA GLY A 35 -11.78 -15.40 1.34
C GLY A 35 -10.93 -14.60 2.33
N PHE A 36 -10.09 -13.69 1.86
CA PHE A 36 -9.41 -12.75 2.74
C PHE A 36 -10.34 -11.62 3.18
N GLU A 37 -10.08 -11.09 4.37
CA GLU A 37 -10.73 -9.89 4.90
C GLU A 37 -9.77 -8.70 4.73
N LEU A 38 -10.17 -7.71 3.94
CA LEU A 38 -9.45 -6.44 3.86
C LEU A 38 -9.86 -5.56 5.04
N LYS A 39 -8.94 -5.28 5.95
CA LYS A 39 -9.23 -4.41 7.10
C LYS A 39 -9.52 -2.98 6.66
N PRO A 40 -10.41 -2.24 7.36
CA PRO A 40 -10.68 -0.85 7.04
C PRO A 40 -9.39 -0.01 7.07
N LEU A 41 -9.30 0.92 6.13
CA LEU A 41 -8.17 1.85 6.07
C LEU A 41 -8.23 2.81 7.26
N GLU A 42 -7.24 2.73 8.15
CA GLU A 42 -7.17 3.56 9.35
C GLU A 42 -6.88 5.03 9.01
N ARG A 43 -7.25 5.94 9.92
CA ARG A 43 -6.92 7.36 9.78
C ARG A 43 -5.42 7.58 9.93
N MET A 44 -4.86 8.56 9.21
CA MET A 44 -3.42 8.89 9.24
C MET A 44 -2.87 9.20 10.64
N LYS A 45 -3.73 9.66 11.57
CA LYS A 45 -3.34 10.02 12.94
C LYS A 45 -3.41 8.84 13.92
N THR A 46 -3.90 7.70 13.48
CA THR A 46 -4.04 6.51 14.34
C THR A 46 -2.72 5.74 14.32
N ALA A 47 -2.11 5.53 15.47
CA ALA A 47 -0.92 4.69 15.55
C ALA A 47 -1.33 3.22 15.38
N ASN A 48 -0.64 2.47 14.50
CA ASN A 48 -0.92 1.06 14.17
C ASN A 48 -1.09 0.19 15.43
N ARG A 49 -0.30 0.45 16.47
CA ARG A 49 -0.37 -0.26 17.75
C ARG A 49 -1.72 -0.09 18.48
N LYS A 50 -2.47 0.97 18.19
CA LYS A 50 -3.81 1.20 18.77
C LYS A 50 -4.92 0.63 17.91
N SER A 51 -4.70 0.51 16.60
CA SER A 51 -5.66 -0.04 15.65
C SER A 51 -5.60 -1.57 15.54
N GLY A 52 -4.50 -2.18 16.02
CA GLY A 52 -4.26 -3.62 15.85
C GLY A 52 -3.87 -4.00 14.43
N THR A 53 -3.48 -3.02 13.59
CA THR A 53 -2.99 -3.26 12.23
C THR A 53 -1.46 -3.42 12.22
N VAL A 54 -0.95 -4.20 11.28
CA VAL A 54 0.49 -4.43 11.09
C VAL A 54 1.09 -3.37 10.16
N GLY A 55 0.38 -3.04 9.09
CA GLY A 55 0.75 -2.03 8.12
C GLY A 55 -0.31 -0.94 7.96
N ASP A 56 -0.18 -0.16 6.89
CA ASP A 56 -1.22 0.81 6.47
C ASP A 56 -2.44 0.08 5.87
N ILE A 57 -2.22 -1.10 5.27
CA ILE A 57 -3.25 -1.94 4.65
C ILE A 57 -2.97 -3.38 5.04
N ASP A 58 -3.96 -4.06 5.60
CA ASP A 58 -3.83 -5.45 6.04
C ASP A 58 -4.91 -6.34 5.42
N LEU A 59 -4.47 -7.52 4.98
CA LEU A 59 -5.35 -8.61 4.60
C LEU A 59 -5.27 -9.71 5.64
N TRP A 60 -6.42 -10.15 6.09
CA TRP A 60 -6.56 -11.15 7.15
C TRP A 60 -7.26 -12.40 6.66
N GLU A 61 -6.90 -13.53 7.23
CA GLU A 61 -7.58 -14.80 7.06
C GLU A 61 -7.73 -15.49 8.42
N ASN A 62 -8.93 -15.96 8.72
CA ASN A 62 -9.22 -16.67 9.97
C ASN A 62 -8.75 -15.94 11.24
N GLY A 63 -8.88 -14.61 11.27
CA GLY A 63 -8.54 -13.77 12.42
C GLY A 63 -7.04 -13.48 12.60
N ARG A 64 -6.19 -13.81 11.61
CA ARG A 64 -4.75 -13.47 11.60
C ARG A 64 -4.35 -12.67 10.37
N PRO A 65 -3.37 -11.78 10.48
CA PRO A 65 -2.85 -11.05 9.32
C PRO A 65 -2.06 -12.02 8.42
N ILE A 66 -2.34 -11.98 7.11
CA ILE A 66 -1.65 -12.79 6.10
C ILE A 66 -0.72 -11.91 5.26
N GLU A 67 -1.20 -10.73 4.90
CA GLU A 67 -0.46 -9.79 4.08
C GLU A 67 -0.61 -8.38 4.66
N ALA A 68 0.49 -7.65 4.77
CA ALA A 68 0.49 -6.27 5.22
C ALA A 68 1.27 -5.38 4.25
N VAL A 69 0.83 -4.14 4.09
CA VAL A 69 1.45 -3.15 3.20
C VAL A 69 1.74 -1.88 3.97
N GLU A 70 2.97 -1.43 3.91
CA GLU A 70 3.43 -0.13 4.41
C GLU A 70 3.69 0.78 3.21
N ILE A 71 3.19 2.01 3.24
CA ILE A 71 3.37 3.00 2.17
C ILE A 71 4.34 4.08 2.63
N LYS A 72 5.41 4.26 1.87
CA LYS A 72 6.41 5.32 2.08
C LYS A 72 6.23 6.39 0.99
N TYR A 73 5.81 7.58 1.39
CA TYR A 73 5.60 8.69 0.45
C TYR A 73 6.88 9.52 0.36
N GLU A 74 7.45 9.63 -0.87
CA GLU A 74 8.69 10.38 -1.17
C GLU A 74 9.91 9.98 -0.32
N ILE A 75 9.93 8.73 0.18
CA ILE A 75 11.02 8.20 0.99
C ILE A 75 11.64 7.04 0.25
N ALA A 76 12.94 7.12 -0.06
CA ALA A 76 13.70 5.99 -0.56
C ALA A 76 13.81 4.91 0.51
N VAL A 77 13.51 3.65 0.14
CA VAL A 77 13.58 2.52 1.07
C VAL A 77 15.01 2.03 1.17
N GLY A 78 15.61 2.13 2.36
CA GLY A 78 16.94 1.63 2.69
C GLY A 78 16.87 0.59 3.83
N ILE A 79 18.05 0.21 4.34
CA ILE A 79 18.24 -0.82 5.39
C ILE A 79 17.39 -0.56 6.64
N SER A 80 17.32 0.70 7.09
CA SER A 80 16.56 1.06 8.29
C SER A 80 15.08 0.70 8.19
N HIS A 81 14.45 0.97 7.04
CA HIS A 81 13.04 0.66 6.79
C HIS A 81 12.76 -0.85 6.77
N VAL A 82 13.68 -1.62 6.18
CA VAL A 82 13.56 -3.09 6.16
C VAL A 82 13.78 -3.65 7.55
N SER A 83 14.71 -3.10 8.33
CA SER A 83 14.93 -3.51 9.73
C SER A 83 13.71 -3.23 10.61
N GLU A 84 13.04 -2.09 10.44
CA GLU A 84 11.78 -1.78 11.13
C GLU A 84 10.67 -2.76 10.74
N ALA A 85 10.56 -3.10 9.44
CA ALA A 85 9.59 -4.09 8.97
C ALA A 85 9.86 -5.47 9.59
N ILE A 86 11.11 -5.92 9.63
CA ILE A 86 11.52 -7.17 10.28
C ILE A 86 11.07 -7.20 11.75
N GLN A 87 11.29 -6.12 12.50
CA GLN A 87 10.85 -6.05 13.90
C GLN A 87 9.34 -6.16 14.05
N LYS A 88 8.57 -5.53 13.14
CA LYS A 88 7.10 -5.64 13.13
C LYS A 88 6.64 -7.08 12.87
N VAL A 89 7.16 -7.70 11.81
CA VAL A 89 6.69 -9.05 11.40
C VAL A 89 7.21 -10.18 12.28
N GLN A 90 8.25 -9.95 13.09
CA GLN A 90 8.69 -10.92 14.11
C GLN A 90 7.66 -11.12 15.23
N THR A 91 6.86 -10.09 15.51
CA THR A 91 5.80 -10.16 16.54
C THR A 91 4.44 -10.56 15.97
N GLU A 92 4.28 -10.48 14.65
CA GLU A 92 3.03 -10.75 13.94
C GLU A 92 3.26 -11.89 12.93
N SER A 93 2.35 -12.86 12.88
CA SER A 93 2.48 -14.00 11.95
C SER A 93 2.05 -13.65 10.53
N VAL A 94 2.74 -12.71 9.87
CA VAL A 94 2.47 -12.25 8.51
C VAL A 94 3.27 -13.10 7.51
N GLU A 95 2.65 -13.55 6.45
CA GLU A 95 3.33 -14.31 5.39
C GLU A 95 4.04 -13.42 4.38
N ARG A 96 3.46 -12.25 4.09
CA ARG A 96 4.02 -11.24 3.16
C ARG A 96 3.90 -9.84 3.72
N TYR A 97 4.99 -9.10 3.64
CA TYR A 97 5.05 -7.71 4.06
C TYR A 97 5.60 -6.84 2.93
N PHE A 98 4.77 -5.95 2.41
CA PHE A 98 5.15 -5.03 1.34
C PHE A 98 5.59 -3.69 1.93
N ILE A 99 6.73 -3.18 1.45
CA ILE A 99 7.16 -1.80 1.66
C ILE A 99 7.09 -1.13 0.29
N LEU A 100 6.06 -0.34 0.05
CA LEU A 100 5.82 0.33 -1.21
C LEU A 100 6.19 1.81 -1.12
N SER A 101 7.07 2.28 -2.00
CA SER A 101 7.48 3.67 -2.03
C SER A 101 7.04 4.40 -3.30
N THR A 102 6.73 5.71 -3.17
CA THR A 102 6.59 6.61 -4.33
C THR A 102 7.92 7.16 -4.81
N ALA A 103 8.99 7.06 -4.00
CA ALA A 103 10.35 7.38 -4.40
C ALA A 103 11.05 6.18 -5.07
N LYS A 104 12.16 6.45 -5.76
CA LYS A 104 13.04 5.40 -6.25
C LYS A 104 13.76 4.72 -5.08
N PRO A 105 14.13 3.43 -5.21
CA PRO A 105 14.96 2.75 -4.22
C PRO A 105 16.27 3.52 -3.95
N ASP A 106 16.80 3.36 -2.75
CA ASP A 106 18.16 3.78 -2.45
C ASP A 106 19.13 2.78 -3.07
N PHE A 107 19.75 3.17 -4.18
CA PHE A 107 20.62 2.27 -4.93
C PHE A 107 21.96 2.01 -4.21
N ASP A 108 22.39 2.91 -3.33
CA ASP A 108 23.65 2.75 -2.59
C ASP A 108 23.54 1.65 -1.53
N GLU A 109 22.37 1.45 -0.96
CA GLU A 109 22.08 0.41 0.05
C GLU A 109 21.40 -0.84 -0.55
N TRP A 110 21.14 -0.90 -1.86
CA TRP A 110 20.24 -1.90 -2.43
C TRP A 110 20.70 -3.35 -2.26
N ASP A 111 21.98 -3.61 -2.43
CA ASP A 111 22.52 -4.96 -2.26
C ASP A 111 22.42 -5.42 -0.79
N ASP A 112 22.66 -4.52 0.16
CA ASP A 112 22.53 -4.81 1.59
C ASP A 112 21.06 -5.04 1.98
N VAL A 113 20.13 -4.26 1.41
CA VAL A 113 18.68 -4.46 1.55
C VAL A 113 18.26 -5.84 1.07
N GLN A 114 18.72 -6.26 -0.12
CA GLN A 114 18.38 -7.58 -0.68
C GLN A 114 18.97 -8.73 0.16
N ASN A 115 20.20 -8.59 0.65
CA ASN A 115 20.83 -9.56 1.54
C ASN A 115 20.04 -9.70 2.85
N LEU A 116 19.68 -8.59 3.48
CA LEU A 116 18.91 -8.57 4.72
C LEU A 116 17.53 -9.25 4.55
N ILE A 117 16.81 -8.96 3.46
CA ILE A 117 15.54 -9.60 3.12
C ILE A 117 15.70 -11.11 2.92
N SER A 118 16.73 -11.51 2.14
CA SER A 118 17.02 -12.92 1.85
C SER A 118 17.30 -13.71 3.11
N ASP A 119 18.12 -13.18 4.01
CA ASP A 119 18.48 -13.84 5.25
C ASP A 119 17.31 -13.93 6.24
N PHE A 120 16.50 -12.87 6.30
CA PHE A 120 15.28 -12.89 7.10
C PHE A 120 14.28 -13.94 6.58
N ARG A 121 14.06 -14.01 5.26
CA ARG A 121 13.18 -15.01 4.66
C ARG A 121 13.59 -16.45 4.99
N LYS A 122 14.89 -16.76 4.94
CA LYS A 122 15.43 -18.09 5.28
C LYS A 122 15.16 -18.47 6.73
N SER A 123 15.22 -17.50 7.64
CA SER A 123 15.11 -17.74 9.08
C SER A 123 13.68 -17.68 9.60
N ASN A 124 12.80 -16.86 9.00
CA ASN A 124 11.45 -16.60 9.52
C ASN A 124 10.33 -17.11 8.61
N GLY A 125 10.59 -17.22 7.29
CA GLY A 125 9.59 -17.63 6.29
C GLY A 125 8.70 -16.49 5.78
N CYS A 126 8.68 -15.32 6.41
CA CYS A 126 7.96 -14.15 5.91
C CYS A 126 8.69 -13.57 4.70
N GLU A 127 7.94 -13.23 3.66
CA GLU A 127 8.45 -12.57 2.47
C GLU A 127 8.30 -11.05 2.56
N ILE A 128 9.42 -10.33 2.76
CA ILE A 128 9.44 -8.87 2.68
C ILE A 128 9.69 -8.47 1.23
N ILE A 129 8.82 -7.61 0.68
CA ILE A 129 8.85 -7.17 -0.70
C ILE A 129 8.95 -5.65 -0.74
N VAL A 130 10.08 -5.14 -1.26
CA VAL A 130 10.27 -3.71 -1.52
C VAL A 130 9.97 -3.42 -2.99
N ASN A 131 9.03 -2.51 -3.27
CA ASN A 131 8.66 -2.15 -4.63
C ASN A 131 8.17 -0.70 -4.73
N GLY A 132 8.04 -0.20 -5.96
CA GLY A 132 7.41 1.08 -6.25
C GLY A 132 5.88 1.00 -6.16
N VAL A 133 5.25 2.05 -5.62
CA VAL A 133 3.77 2.18 -5.61
C VAL A 133 3.21 2.14 -7.03
N TYR A 134 3.83 2.87 -7.96
CA TYR A 134 3.36 2.96 -9.35
C TYR A 134 3.48 1.63 -10.09
N GLU A 135 4.58 0.92 -9.90
CA GLU A 135 4.86 -0.38 -10.50
C GLU A 135 3.88 -1.42 -9.98
N THR A 136 3.63 -1.41 -8.68
CA THR A 136 2.65 -2.28 -8.03
C THR A 136 1.23 -2.02 -8.55
N ILE A 137 0.79 -0.76 -8.61
CA ILE A 137 -0.53 -0.40 -9.15
C ILE A 137 -0.64 -0.83 -10.63
N LYS A 138 0.37 -0.54 -11.47
CA LYS A 138 0.37 -0.95 -12.88
C LYS A 138 0.28 -2.47 -13.05
N TYR A 139 0.97 -3.22 -12.22
CA TYR A 139 0.93 -4.68 -12.26
C TYR A 139 -0.47 -5.19 -11.89
N TYR A 140 -1.02 -4.72 -10.77
CA TYR A 140 -2.33 -5.17 -10.30
C TYR A 140 -3.49 -4.76 -11.21
N LEU A 141 -3.42 -3.58 -11.82
CA LEU A 141 -4.43 -3.16 -12.82
C LEU A 141 -4.55 -4.14 -14.01
N ARG A 142 -3.49 -4.88 -14.34
CA ARG A 142 -3.52 -5.90 -15.41
C ARG A 142 -4.24 -7.18 -14.97
N LEU A 143 -4.37 -7.41 -13.68
CA LEU A 143 -5.05 -8.58 -13.12
C LEU A 143 -6.57 -8.36 -12.97
N LEU A 144 -7.03 -7.11 -13.00
CA LEU A 144 -8.43 -6.78 -12.87
C LEU A 144 -9.19 -7.07 -14.17
N LYS A 145 -10.42 -7.54 -14.04
CA LYS A 145 -11.37 -7.70 -15.15
C LYS A 145 -11.73 -6.36 -15.78
N SER A 146 -11.79 -5.29 -14.96
CA SER A 146 -12.09 -3.94 -15.41
C SER A 146 -11.33 -2.89 -14.63
N THR A 147 -10.57 -2.04 -15.33
CA THR A 147 -9.92 -0.87 -14.72
C THR A 147 -10.92 0.20 -14.26
N ASN A 148 -12.14 0.20 -14.78
CA ASN A 148 -13.20 1.11 -14.34
C ASN A 148 -13.62 0.82 -12.89
N GLU A 149 -13.59 -0.43 -12.45
CA GLU A 149 -13.88 -0.78 -11.06
C GLU A 149 -12.87 -0.14 -10.09
N PHE A 150 -11.61 -0.16 -10.47
CA PHE A 150 -10.58 0.55 -9.70
C PHE A 150 -10.84 2.06 -9.65
N ILE A 151 -11.16 2.68 -10.79
CA ILE A 151 -11.44 4.12 -10.86
C ILE A 151 -12.62 4.46 -9.95
N ASN A 152 -13.69 3.67 -9.99
CA ASN A 152 -14.87 3.87 -9.15
C ASN A 152 -14.50 3.69 -7.66
N ALA A 153 -13.85 2.58 -7.31
CA ALA A 153 -13.44 2.30 -5.92
C ALA A 153 -12.53 3.40 -5.36
N TYR A 154 -11.56 3.87 -6.16
CA TYR A 154 -10.69 4.98 -5.76
C TYR A 154 -11.45 6.29 -5.59
N THR A 155 -12.38 6.60 -6.51
CA THR A 155 -13.21 7.80 -6.45
C THR A 155 -14.08 7.81 -5.19
N ASP A 156 -14.74 6.70 -4.90
CA ASP A 156 -15.62 6.56 -3.73
C ASP A 156 -14.83 6.72 -2.42
N LEU A 157 -13.69 6.04 -2.32
CA LEU A 157 -12.80 6.15 -1.15
C LEU A 157 -12.27 7.57 -0.96
N LEU A 158 -11.83 8.22 -2.05
CA LEU A 158 -11.33 9.59 -2.02
C LEU A 158 -12.43 10.57 -1.57
N ALA A 159 -13.68 10.35 -2.02
CA ALA A 159 -14.80 11.23 -1.69
C ALA A 159 -15.12 11.25 -0.18
N VAL A 160 -15.08 10.07 0.47
CA VAL A 160 -15.46 9.92 1.88
C VAL A 160 -14.29 10.07 2.85
N ASP A 161 -13.04 10.01 2.38
CA ASP A 161 -11.87 10.11 3.25
C ASP A 161 -11.75 11.52 3.85
N GLU A 162 -11.71 11.57 5.21
CA GLU A 162 -11.69 12.83 5.96
C GLU A 162 -10.26 13.41 6.09
N ASP A 163 -9.23 12.59 5.85
CA ASP A 163 -7.84 13.02 5.91
C ASP A 163 -7.39 13.67 4.59
N ILE A 164 -8.17 13.53 3.52
CA ILE A 164 -7.88 14.14 2.21
C ILE A 164 -8.42 15.55 2.10
N ASN A 165 -7.55 16.48 1.70
CA ASN A 165 -7.93 17.86 1.41
C ASN A 165 -8.83 17.95 0.18
N TYR A 166 -9.68 18.99 0.18
CA TYR A 166 -10.62 19.28 -0.91
C TYR A 166 -9.93 19.44 -2.27
N GLU A 167 -8.75 20.06 -2.30
CA GLU A 167 -7.97 20.30 -3.51
C GLU A 167 -7.61 18.99 -4.23
N HIS A 168 -7.29 17.93 -3.49
CA HIS A 168 -7.02 16.60 -4.07
C HIS A 168 -8.27 16.00 -4.72
N LYS A 169 -9.46 16.21 -4.12
CA LYS A 169 -10.75 15.76 -4.68
C LYS A 169 -11.07 16.51 -5.96
N VAL A 170 -10.84 17.81 -5.99
CA VAL A 170 -11.01 18.66 -7.19
C VAL A 170 -10.05 18.24 -8.30
N ALA A 171 -8.78 18.03 -7.98
CA ALA A 171 -7.78 17.58 -8.95
C ALA A 171 -8.13 16.21 -9.56
N TRP A 172 -8.66 15.29 -8.77
CA TRP A 172 -9.13 14.00 -9.27
C TRP A 172 -10.31 14.15 -10.23
N ASN A 173 -11.31 14.96 -9.88
CA ASN A 173 -12.46 15.23 -10.74
C ASN A 173 -12.05 15.84 -12.09
N ALA A 174 -11.07 16.75 -12.09
CA ALA A 174 -10.53 17.31 -13.33
C ALA A 174 -9.87 16.23 -14.21
N ILE A 175 -9.06 15.33 -13.62
CA ILE A 175 -8.45 14.21 -14.34
C ILE A 175 -9.51 13.28 -14.95
N CYS A 176 -10.59 13.00 -14.22
CA CYS A 176 -11.69 12.17 -14.73
C CYS A 176 -12.46 12.84 -15.87
N ALA A 177 -12.61 14.17 -15.83
CA ALA A 177 -13.30 14.92 -16.87
C ALA A 177 -12.51 14.99 -18.21
N GLU A 178 -11.17 15.00 -18.15
CA GLU A 178 -10.30 14.96 -19.33
C GLU A 178 -10.37 13.64 -20.12
N ARG A 179 -10.97 12.58 -19.55
CA ARG A 179 -11.05 11.23 -20.15
C ARG A 179 -12.38 10.95 -20.89
N LYS A 180 -13.29 11.92 -20.88
CA LYS A 180 -14.53 11.86 -21.65
C LYS A 180 -14.34 12.50 -23.02
#